data_b303c98473e84324203a22dd273d8e43
#
_entry.id   b303c98473e84324203a22dd273d8e43
#
_cell.length_a   1.000
_cell.length_b   1.000
_cell.length_c   1.000
_cell.angle_alpha   90.00
_cell.angle_beta   90.00
_cell.angle_gamma   90.00
#
_symmetry.space_group_name_H-M   'P 1'
#
loop_
_entity.id
_entity.type
_entity.pdbx_description
1 polymer ?
#
loop_
_entity_poly.entity_id
_entity_poly.type
_entity_poly.pdbx_seq_one_letter_code
_entity_poly.pdbx_strand_id
1 'polypeptide(L)'
;MAASTQHAPSSYPYAATHFSIDVECVATGVEHNAREVAQIALVDEYERCLLNVYVRPPPGATVHSYLTPLTGLTAEIIDAHGVTLAEAVASVRAALPKHAVLVGQNIAKDVQWLGLIEGQDFQGMVDLAGVWRVWNPRFNTWSVFGQDHLVRVLLGAEFGAQHNAALDALKSVRLFNYWRRCDADKAGAGGAELERAKQALLNAPPEPSFAKKNPSFEGCCMGNRKTCTCGAPFFG
;
A
#
# COMPACT_ATOMS: atom_id res chain seq x y z
N MET A 1 25.59 -13.46 -19.93
CA MET A 1 26.33 -12.32 -19.33
C MET A 1 25.32 -11.49 -18.58
N ALA A 2 25.30 -11.59 -17.24
CA ALA A 2 24.38 -10.85 -16.40
C ALA A 2 24.88 -9.40 -16.31
N ALA A 3 24.06 -8.44 -16.73
CA ALA A 3 24.34 -7.02 -16.56
C ALA A 3 24.17 -6.65 -15.08
N SER A 4 25.28 -6.44 -14.39
CA SER A 4 25.35 -5.84 -13.06
C SER A 4 24.89 -4.38 -13.19
N THR A 5 23.67 -4.07 -12.77
CA THR A 5 23.23 -2.69 -12.58
C THR A 5 23.88 -2.16 -11.32
N GLN A 6 25.04 -1.51 -11.48
CA GLN A 6 25.63 -0.69 -10.43
C GLN A 6 24.70 0.49 -10.18
N HIS A 7 24.12 0.56 -8.99
CA HIS A 7 23.36 1.71 -8.52
C HIS A 7 24.33 2.89 -8.39
N ALA A 8 24.09 3.95 -9.16
CA ALA A 8 24.80 5.21 -9.01
C ALA A 8 24.58 5.76 -7.59
N PRO A 9 25.60 6.34 -6.94
CA PRO A 9 25.43 6.94 -5.61
C PRO A 9 24.40 8.08 -5.68
N SER A 10 23.48 8.09 -4.71
CA SER A 10 22.42 9.08 -4.56
C SER A 10 22.97 10.49 -4.59
N SER A 11 22.48 11.33 -5.54
CA SER A 11 22.79 12.76 -5.64
C SER A 11 22.07 13.63 -4.60
N TYR A 12 21.27 13.01 -3.70
CA TYR A 12 20.56 13.74 -2.65
C TYR A 12 21.47 13.91 -1.42
N PRO A 13 21.59 15.14 -0.87
CA PRO A 13 22.50 15.45 0.23
C PRO A 13 22.09 14.82 1.57
N TYR A 14 20.87 14.28 1.66
CA TYR A 14 20.34 13.66 2.88
C TYR A 14 19.91 12.22 2.63
N ALA A 15 20.20 11.33 3.60
CA ALA A 15 19.65 9.98 3.60
C ALA A 15 18.14 10.03 3.81
N ALA A 16 17.39 9.23 3.06
CA ALA A 16 15.95 9.10 3.26
C ALA A 16 15.65 8.54 4.66
N THR A 17 14.60 9.06 5.28
CA THR A 17 14.14 8.63 6.61
C THR A 17 12.75 7.98 6.56
N HIS A 18 11.93 8.34 5.56
CA HIS A 18 10.59 7.80 5.38
C HIS A 18 10.53 6.95 4.12
N PHE A 19 9.88 5.80 4.24
CA PHE A 19 9.77 4.81 3.18
C PHE A 19 8.34 4.28 3.16
N SER A 20 7.82 3.97 1.98
CA SER A 20 6.57 3.25 1.87
C SER A 20 6.83 1.85 1.35
N ILE A 21 6.22 0.87 2.00
CA ILE A 21 6.16 -0.50 1.54
C ILE A 21 4.71 -0.84 1.23
N ASP A 22 4.48 -1.59 0.17
CA ASP A 22 3.15 -2.06 -0.21
C ASP A 22 3.23 -3.50 -0.73
N VAL A 23 2.17 -4.27 -0.49
CA VAL A 23 2.10 -5.69 -0.80
C VAL A 23 0.83 -6.00 -1.59
N GLU A 24 1.00 -6.59 -2.77
CA GLU A 24 -0.12 -7.19 -3.50
C GLU A 24 -0.16 -8.70 -3.30
N CYS A 25 -1.39 -9.24 -3.26
CA CYS A 25 -1.62 -10.64 -3.02
C CYS A 25 -2.41 -11.29 -4.16
N VAL A 26 -2.17 -12.59 -4.35
CA VAL A 26 -3.04 -13.48 -5.12
C VAL A 26 -3.96 -14.27 -4.20
N ALA A 27 -5.09 -14.75 -4.72
CA ALA A 27 -5.98 -15.63 -3.97
C ALA A 27 -5.56 -17.10 -4.10
N THR A 28 -5.44 -17.79 -2.97
CA THR A 28 -5.11 -19.23 -2.91
C THR A 28 -6.30 -20.07 -2.46
N GLY A 29 -7.46 -19.44 -2.30
CA GLY A 29 -8.71 -20.09 -1.97
C GLY A 29 -9.91 -19.18 -2.15
N VAL A 30 -11.09 -19.68 -1.81
CA VAL A 30 -12.36 -18.98 -1.99
C VAL A 30 -12.63 -17.91 -0.92
N GLU A 31 -12.02 -18.00 0.24
CA GLU A 31 -12.21 -17.11 1.36
C GLU A 31 -11.42 -15.81 1.19
N HIS A 32 -11.91 -14.70 1.78
CA HIS A 32 -11.25 -13.41 1.61
C HIS A 32 -9.88 -13.29 2.30
N ASN A 33 -9.56 -14.17 3.23
CA ASN A 33 -8.27 -14.24 3.92
C ASN A 33 -7.32 -15.32 3.35
N ALA A 34 -7.78 -16.14 2.40
CA ALA A 34 -6.93 -17.09 1.69
C ALA A 34 -6.13 -16.35 0.60
N ARG A 35 -5.05 -15.73 1.03
CA ARG A 35 -4.19 -14.86 0.20
C ARG A 35 -2.72 -15.19 0.45
N GLU A 36 -1.92 -15.05 -0.60
CA GLU A 36 -0.46 -15.16 -0.54
C GLU A 36 0.17 -13.93 -1.19
N VAL A 37 1.28 -13.47 -0.64
CA VAL A 37 2.06 -12.36 -1.17
C VAL A 37 2.53 -12.68 -2.58
N ALA A 38 2.35 -11.75 -3.51
CA ALA A 38 2.71 -11.92 -4.91
C ALA A 38 3.50 -10.76 -5.52
N GLN A 39 3.46 -9.58 -4.91
CA GLN A 39 4.33 -8.45 -5.25
C GLN A 39 4.63 -7.64 -4.01
N ILE A 40 5.86 -7.15 -3.90
CA ILE A 40 6.32 -6.25 -2.83
C ILE A 40 7.07 -5.10 -3.46
N ALA A 41 6.79 -3.88 -3.04
CA ALA A 41 7.56 -2.71 -3.45
C ALA A 41 7.96 -1.85 -2.27
N LEU A 42 9.12 -1.20 -2.38
CA LEU A 42 9.67 -0.24 -1.43
C LEU A 42 10.03 1.05 -2.16
N VAL A 43 9.45 2.17 -1.73
CA VAL A 43 9.66 3.50 -2.29
C VAL A 43 10.09 4.44 -1.18
N ASP A 44 11.10 5.29 -1.42
CA ASP A 44 11.55 6.28 -0.44
C ASP A 44 10.80 7.61 -0.55
N GLU A 45 11.02 8.51 0.42
CA GLU A 45 10.37 9.82 0.48
C GLU A 45 10.69 10.75 -0.71
N TYR A 46 11.72 10.41 -1.50
CA TYR A 46 12.08 11.11 -2.74
C TYR A 46 11.47 10.47 -3.99
N GLU A 47 10.48 9.60 -3.81
CA GLU A 47 9.74 8.89 -4.87
C GLU A 47 10.60 7.90 -5.67
N ARG A 48 11.76 7.46 -5.14
CA ARG A 48 12.59 6.45 -5.78
C ARG A 48 12.10 5.06 -5.41
N CYS A 49 11.79 4.25 -6.41
CA CYS A 49 11.51 2.83 -6.21
C CYS A 49 12.83 2.09 -5.95
N LEU A 50 13.02 1.64 -4.71
CA LEU A 50 14.24 0.94 -4.27
C LEU A 50 14.13 -0.57 -4.50
N LEU A 51 12.91 -1.09 -4.43
CA LEU A 51 12.60 -2.49 -4.65
C LEU A 51 11.21 -2.61 -5.30
N ASN A 52 11.12 -3.50 -6.30
CA ASN A 52 9.85 -3.98 -6.83
C ASN A 52 10.09 -5.44 -7.24
N VAL A 53 9.56 -6.38 -6.46
CA VAL A 53 9.83 -7.81 -6.60
C VAL A 53 8.54 -8.60 -6.63
N TYR A 54 8.46 -9.57 -7.55
CA TYR A 54 7.37 -10.52 -7.62
C TYR A 54 7.70 -11.75 -6.76
N VAL A 55 6.67 -12.33 -6.15
CA VAL A 55 6.81 -13.46 -5.23
C VAL A 55 5.99 -14.63 -5.76
N ARG A 56 6.63 -15.79 -5.84
CA ARG A 56 5.91 -17.05 -6.14
C ARG A 56 5.19 -17.53 -4.89
N PRO A 57 3.94 -17.98 -5.02
CA PRO A 57 3.28 -18.71 -3.95
C PRO A 57 4.13 -19.91 -3.48
N PRO A 58 4.02 -20.30 -2.21
CA PRO A 58 4.82 -21.41 -1.69
C PRO A 58 4.55 -22.71 -2.45
N PRO A 59 5.54 -23.64 -2.51
CA PRO A 59 5.37 -24.92 -3.16
C PRO A 59 4.14 -25.66 -2.64
N GLY A 60 3.29 -26.15 -3.56
CA GLY A 60 2.05 -26.84 -3.25
C GLY A 60 0.81 -25.95 -3.04
N ALA A 61 0.99 -24.63 -2.96
CA ALA A 61 -0.16 -23.72 -2.99
C ALA A 61 -0.68 -23.58 -4.43
N THR A 62 -1.99 -23.74 -4.59
CA THR A 62 -2.66 -23.50 -5.87
C THR A 62 -3.17 -22.07 -5.90
N VAL A 63 -2.79 -21.29 -6.92
CA VAL A 63 -3.38 -19.97 -7.13
C VAL A 63 -4.79 -20.17 -7.68
N HIS A 64 -5.78 -19.71 -6.93
CA HIS A 64 -7.19 -19.76 -7.31
C HIS A 64 -7.56 -18.59 -8.24
N SER A 65 -7.01 -17.42 -7.96
CA SER A 65 -7.15 -16.22 -8.80
C SER A 65 -5.95 -15.29 -8.60
N TYR A 66 -5.44 -14.75 -9.71
CA TYR A 66 -4.43 -13.68 -9.68
C TYR A 66 -5.03 -12.31 -9.38
N LEU A 67 -6.35 -12.20 -9.37
CA LEU A 67 -7.07 -10.94 -9.20
C LEU A 67 -6.61 -9.87 -10.22
N THR A 68 -6.26 -10.31 -11.41
CA THR A 68 -5.59 -9.50 -12.46
C THR A 68 -6.23 -8.14 -12.74
N PRO A 69 -7.58 -8.00 -12.80
CA PRO A 69 -8.19 -6.68 -13.00
C PRO A 69 -7.91 -5.70 -11.84
N LEU A 70 -7.62 -6.21 -10.65
CA LEU A 70 -7.29 -5.41 -9.47
C LEU A 70 -5.78 -5.15 -9.40
N THR A 71 -4.95 -6.19 -9.47
CA THR A 71 -3.52 -6.14 -9.16
C THR A 71 -2.61 -6.01 -10.39
N GLY A 72 -3.10 -6.35 -11.58
CA GLY A 72 -2.28 -6.47 -12.79
C GLY A 72 -1.40 -7.72 -12.84
N LEU A 73 -1.42 -8.54 -11.79
CA LEU A 73 -0.61 -9.76 -11.74
C LEU A 73 -1.18 -10.84 -12.66
N THR A 74 -0.31 -11.63 -13.24
CA THR A 74 -0.64 -12.81 -14.05
C THR A 74 0.29 -13.95 -13.72
N ALA A 75 -0.09 -15.18 -14.14
CA ALA A 75 0.76 -16.35 -13.98
C ALA A 75 2.12 -16.14 -14.64
N GLU A 76 2.11 -15.61 -15.88
CA GLU A 76 3.31 -15.42 -16.69
C GLU A 76 4.32 -14.48 -16.01
N ILE A 77 3.84 -13.39 -15.39
CA ILE A 77 4.70 -12.45 -14.65
C ILE A 77 5.33 -13.14 -13.45
N ILE A 78 4.53 -13.87 -12.66
CA ILE A 78 5.00 -14.53 -11.45
C ILE A 78 5.94 -15.69 -11.80
N ASP A 79 5.63 -16.48 -12.82
CA ASP A 79 6.48 -17.59 -13.27
C ASP A 79 7.82 -17.09 -13.81
N ALA A 80 7.81 -16.00 -14.58
CA ALA A 80 9.02 -15.46 -15.19
C ALA A 80 9.93 -14.73 -14.17
N HIS A 81 9.36 -13.99 -13.23
CA HIS A 81 10.10 -13.03 -12.41
C HIS A 81 10.00 -13.28 -10.91
N GLY A 82 9.10 -14.16 -10.46
CA GLY A 82 8.87 -14.39 -9.03
C GLY A 82 10.06 -15.08 -8.36
N VAL A 83 10.36 -14.65 -7.14
CA VAL A 83 11.29 -15.29 -6.21
C VAL A 83 10.52 -15.91 -5.05
N THR A 84 11.16 -16.59 -4.14
CA THR A 84 10.50 -17.06 -2.91
C THR A 84 10.20 -15.88 -1.98
N LEU A 85 9.20 -16.01 -1.11
CA LEU A 85 8.89 -14.98 -0.10
C LEU A 85 10.10 -14.70 0.80
N ALA A 86 10.86 -15.73 1.16
CA ALA A 86 12.04 -15.58 2.00
C ALA A 86 13.13 -14.71 1.32
N GLU A 87 13.39 -14.93 0.02
CA GLU A 87 14.32 -14.11 -0.77
C GLU A 87 13.83 -12.67 -0.92
N ALA A 88 12.52 -12.48 -1.18
CA ALA A 88 11.92 -11.17 -1.29
C ALA A 88 12.02 -10.38 0.02
N VAL A 89 11.70 -11.00 1.16
CA VAL A 89 11.80 -10.39 2.50
C VAL A 89 13.26 -10.08 2.86
N ALA A 90 14.20 -10.97 2.49
CA ALA A 90 15.64 -10.70 2.66
C ALA A 90 16.06 -9.45 1.86
N SER A 91 15.56 -9.31 0.63
CA SER A 91 15.82 -8.12 -0.21
C SER A 91 15.23 -6.85 0.39
N VAL A 92 14.00 -6.93 0.97
CA VAL A 92 13.39 -5.81 1.71
C VAL A 92 14.29 -5.41 2.89
N ARG A 93 14.71 -6.36 3.72
CA ARG A 93 15.59 -6.09 4.88
C ARG A 93 16.95 -5.51 4.48
N ALA A 94 17.48 -5.90 3.32
CA ALA A 94 18.73 -5.36 2.79
C ALA A 94 18.59 -3.90 2.29
N ALA A 95 17.43 -3.56 1.72
CA ALA A 95 17.16 -2.24 1.17
C ALA A 95 16.62 -1.24 2.21
N LEU A 96 15.95 -1.71 3.27
CA LEU A 96 15.30 -0.89 4.30
C LEU A 96 16.29 -0.53 5.41
N PRO A 97 16.62 0.77 5.61
CA PRO A 97 17.47 1.18 6.71
C PRO A 97 16.78 0.95 8.08
N LYS A 98 17.53 0.57 9.10
CA LYS A 98 16.96 0.35 10.44
C LYS A 98 16.33 1.59 11.08
N HIS A 99 16.76 2.78 10.69
CA HIS A 99 16.18 4.05 11.13
C HIS A 99 14.94 4.47 10.32
N ALA A 100 14.50 3.66 9.35
CA ALA A 100 13.37 3.97 8.50
C ALA A 100 12.07 4.08 9.30
N VAL A 101 11.25 5.07 8.96
CA VAL A 101 9.85 5.15 9.35
C VAL A 101 9.02 4.70 8.15
N LEU A 102 8.24 3.64 8.32
CA LEU A 102 7.35 3.13 7.28
C LEU A 102 6.06 3.94 7.20
N VAL A 103 5.68 4.31 6.00
CA VAL A 103 4.47 5.10 5.73
C VAL A 103 3.57 4.32 4.77
N GLY A 104 2.29 4.23 5.06
CA GLY A 104 1.36 3.57 4.13
C GLY A 104 -0.08 3.61 4.62
N GLN A 105 -0.97 3.15 3.77
CA GLN A 105 -2.38 2.99 4.08
C GLN A 105 -2.60 1.64 4.76
N ASN A 106 -2.96 1.64 6.05
CA ASN A 106 -3.08 0.40 6.84
C ASN A 106 -1.77 -0.41 6.87
N ILE A 107 -0.65 0.28 6.95
CA ILE A 107 0.74 -0.22 6.81
C ILE A 107 1.07 -1.40 7.72
N ALA A 108 0.39 -1.53 8.86
CA ALA A 108 0.58 -2.64 9.78
C ALA A 108 0.28 -4.01 9.12
N LYS A 109 -0.58 -4.03 8.09
CA LYS A 109 -0.88 -5.25 7.34
C LYS A 109 0.32 -5.69 6.50
N ASP A 110 0.96 -4.76 5.78
CA ASP A 110 2.13 -5.04 4.96
C ASP A 110 3.30 -5.52 5.82
N VAL A 111 3.52 -4.86 6.94
CA VAL A 111 4.50 -5.26 7.96
C VAL A 111 4.23 -6.69 8.45
N GLN A 112 2.96 -7.02 8.74
CA GLN A 112 2.55 -8.36 9.17
C GLN A 112 2.77 -9.41 8.08
N TRP A 113 2.41 -9.14 6.82
CA TRP A 113 2.60 -10.04 5.69
C TRP A 113 4.07 -10.42 5.49
N LEU A 114 4.97 -9.47 5.72
CA LEU A 114 6.39 -9.65 5.52
C LEU A 114 7.14 -10.10 6.77
N GLY A 115 6.44 -10.22 7.92
CA GLY A 115 7.07 -10.58 9.19
C GLY A 115 8.17 -9.61 9.60
N LEU A 116 8.02 -8.31 9.28
CA LEU A 116 8.94 -7.27 9.72
C LEU A 116 8.64 -6.89 11.17
N ILE A 117 9.69 -6.51 11.91
CA ILE A 117 9.61 -6.24 13.36
C ILE A 117 10.06 -4.80 13.62
N GLU A 118 9.15 -3.98 14.19
CA GLU A 118 9.47 -2.63 14.64
C GLU A 118 10.55 -2.66 15.74
N GLY A 119 11.49 -1.73 15.65
CA GLY A 119 12.67 -1.69 16.51
C GLY A 119 13.83 -2.62 16.09
N GLN A 120 13.60 -3.57 15.18
CA GLN A 120 14.59 -4.48 14.65
C GLN A 120 14.87 -4.24 13.15
N ASP A 121 13.83 -4.24 12.33
CA ASP A 121 13.90 -4.08 10.87
C ASP A 121 13.71 -2.61 10.44
N PHE A 122 12.92 -1.85 11.19
CA PHE A 122 12.62 -0.43 10.97
C PHE A 122 12.28 0.25 12.30
N GLN A 123 12.23 1.59 12.33
CA GLN A 123 12.10 2.36 13.58
C GLN A 123 10.66 2.60 14.03
N GLY A 124 9.73 2.79 13.11
CA GLY A 124 8.34 3.11 13.43
C GLY A 124 7.45 3.19 12.20
N MET A 125 6.15 3.40 12.42
CA MET A 125 5.14 3.44 11.36
C MET A 125 4.28 4.70 11.43
N VAL A 126 3.86 5.21 10.27
CA VAL A 126 2.85 6.25 10.11
C VAL A 126 1.74 5.72 9.22
N ASP A 127 0.56 5.52 9.77
CA ASP A 127 -0.61 5.09 9.02
C ASP A 127 -1.35 6.30 8.44
N LEU A 128 -1.47 6.35 7.12
CA LEU A 128 -2.18 7.40 6.40
C LEU A 128 -3.67 7.45 6.74
N ALA A 129 -4.27 6.33 7.13
CA ALA A 129 -5.64 6.29 7.61
C ALA A 129 -5.83 7.15 8.88
N GLY A 130 -4.82 7.16 9.75
CA GLY A 130 -4.78 8.02 10.95
C GLY A 130 -4.48 9.48 10.63
N VAL A 131 -3.55 9.73 9.70
CA VAL A 131 -3.10 11.06 9.28
C VAL A 131 -4.23 11.85 8.60
N TRP A 132 -4.96 11.19 7.71
CA TRP A 132 -6.01 11.79 6.88
C TRP A 132 -7.43 11.61 7.41
N ARG A 133 -7.61 11.04 8.61
CA ARG A 133 -8.96 10.98 9.21
C ARG A 133 -9.51 12.37 9.49
N VAL A 134 -10.81 12.53 9.30
CA VAL A 134 -11.49 13.81 9.52
C VAL A 134 -12.70 13.59 10.43
N TRP A 135 -12.86 14.44 11.45
CA TRP A 135 -14.06 14.42 12.27
C TRP A 135 -15.28 14.80 11.43
N ASN A 136 -16.27 13.92 11.42
CA ASN A 136 -17.50 14.14 10.68
C ASN A 136 -18.65 14.44 11.64
N PRO A 137 -19.05 15.71 11.81
CA PRO A 137 -20.08 16.08 12.77
C PRO A 137 -21.45 15.52 12.41
N ARG A 138 -21.73 15.23 11.14
CA ARG A 138 -23.01 14.64 10.70
C ARG A 138 -23.23 13.24 11.28
N PHE A 139 -22.18 12.46 11.46
CA PHE A 139 -22.26 11.09 11.96
C PHE A 139 -21.66 10.93 13.35
N ASN A 140 -21.16 12.02 13.95
CA ASN A 140 -20.49 12.04 15.25
C ASN A 140 -19.38 10.97 15.35
N THR A 141 -18.56 10.86 14.30
CA THR A 141 -17.48 9.87 14.19
C THR A 141 -16.33 10.38 13.31
N TRP A 142 -15.20 9.70 13.38
CA TRP A 142 -14.10 9.93 12.45
C TRP A 142 -14.38 9.26 11.11
N SER A 143 -14.39 10.04 10.03
CA SER A 143 -14.33 9.51 8.67
C SER A 143 -12.90 9.11 8.36
N VAL A 144 -12.72 7.88 7.89
CA VAL A 144 -11.47 7.32 7.39
C VAL A 144 -11.64 7.05 5.90
N PHE A 145 -10.63 7.38 5.11
CA PHE A 145 -10.67 7.31 3.66
C PHE A 145 -9.68 6.25 3.17
N GLY A 146 -10.08 5.47 2.17
CA GLY A 146 -9.16 4.57 1.46
C GLY A 146 -8.19 5.35 0.57
N GLN A 147 -7.07 4.73 0.21
CA GLN A 147 -6.01 5.35 -0.57
C GLN A 147 -6.51 5.93 -1.90
N ASP A 148 -7.35 5.20 -2.65
CA ASP A 148 -7.91 5.67 -3.91
C ASP A 148 -8.71 6.97 -3.76
N HIS A 149 -9.49 7.10 -2.67
CA HIS A 149 -10.23 8.33 -2.37
C HIS A 149 -9.27 9.49 -2.08
N LEU A 150 -8.25 9.25 -1.24
CA LEU A 150 -7.22 10.26 -0.92
C LEU A 150 -6.50 10.73 -2.19
N VAL A 151 -6.05 9.79 -3.02
CA VAL A 151 -5.33 10.07 -4.26
C VAL A 151 -6.20 10.88 -5.22
N ARG A 152 -7.44 10.44 -5.47
CA ARG A 152 -8.36 11.12 -6.37
C ARG A 152 -8.65 12.55 -5.95
N VAL A 153 -8.86 12.78 -4.65
CA VAL A 153 -9.24 14.11 -4.13
C VAL A 153 -8.04 15.03 -3.97
N LEU A 154 -6.90 14.51 -3.53
CA LEU A 154 -5.75 15.34 -3.12
C LEU A 154 -4.66 15.41 -4.18
N LEU A 155 -4.47 14.36 -4.98
CA LEU A 155 -3.39 14.27 -5.96
C LEU A 155 -3.88 14.34 -7.42
N GLY A 156 -5.21 14.23 -7.64
CA GLY A 156 -5.79 14.19 -8.98
C GLY A 156 -5.82 12.79 -9.59
N ALA A 157 -6.42 12.66 -10.79
CA ALA A 157 -6.73 11.37 -11.42
C ALA A 157 -5.57 10.74 -12.22
N GLU A 158 -4.33 11.14 -12.02
CA GLU A 158 -3.18 10.63 -12.79
C GLU A 158 -2.83 9.16 -12.54
N PHE A 159 -3.36 8.59 -11.46
CA PHE A 159 -3.13 7.21 -11.09
C PHE A 159 -4.29 6.33 -11.59
N GLY A 160 -3.97 5.32 -12.41
CA GLY A 160 -4.96 4.35 -12.89
C GLY A 160 -5.69 3.63 -11.73
N ALA A 161 -6.82 3.01 -12.07
CA ALA A 161 -7.65 2.26 -11.10
C ALA A 161 -7.02 0.90 -10.70
N GLN A 162 -5.93 0.49 -11.32
CA GLN A 162 -5.24 -0.76 -11.04
C GLN A 162 -4.31 -0.60 -9.84
N HIS A 163 -4.41 -1.50 -8.89
CA HIS A 163 -3.50 -1.61 -7.77
C HIS A 163 -2.19 -2.27 -8.24
N ASN A 164 -1.09 -1.71 -7.82
CA ASN A 164 0.25 -2.23 -8.08
C ASN A 164 1.15 -1.77 -6.94
N ALA A 165 1.85 -2.69 -6.30
CA ALA A 165 2.61 -2.38 -5.09
C ALA A 165 3.55 -1.17 -5.25
N ALA A 166 4.25 -1.02 -6.39
CA ALA A 166 5.14 0.12 -6.61
C ALA A 166 4.37 1.44 -6.75
N LEU A 167 3.22 1.44 -7.44
CA LEU A 167 2.38 2.62 -7.57
C LEU A 167 1.69 2.97 -6.26
N ASP A 168 1.22 1.98 -5.50
CA ASP A 168 0.50 2.20 -4.24
C ASP A 168 1.46 2.67 -3.13
N ALA A 169 2.70 2.16 -3.10
CA ALA A 169 3.76 2.71 -2.28
C ALA A 169 4.10 4.17 -2.67
N LEU A 170 4.19 4.48 -3.97
CA LEU A 170 4.42 5.85 -4.47
C LEU A 170 3.28 6.80 -4.08
N LYS A 171 2.01 6.36 -4.24
CA LYS A 171 0.84 7.13 -3.81
C LYS A 171 0.91 7.45 -2.31
N SER A 172 1.28 6.47 -1.49
CA SER A 172 1.46 6.64 -0.05
C SER A 172 2.53 7.67 0.29
N VAL A 173 3.69 7.63 -0.37
CA VAL A 173 4.75 8.63 -0.21
C VAL A 173 4.26 10.03 -0.56
N ARG A 174 3.56 10.20 -1.70
CA ARG A 174 3.04 11.50 -2.13
C ARG A 174 1.99 12.06 -1.18
N LEU A 175 1.08 11.23 -0.69
CA LEU A 175 0.09 11.62 0.32
C LEU A 175 0.75 12.04 1.63
N PHE A 176 1.78 11.32 2.06
CA PHE A 176 2.54 11.67 3.25
C PHE A 176 3.33 12.96 3.07
N ASN A 177 4.02 13.14 1.95
CA ASN A 177 4.77 14.36 1.65
C ASN A 177 3.87 15.59 1.57
N TYR A 178 2.66 15.43 1.00
CA TYR A 178 1.66 16.50 1.00
C TYR A 178 1.26 16.89 2.42
N TRP A 179 0.90 15.92 3.25
CA TRP A 179 0.57 16.17 4.65
C TRP A 179 1.73 16.82 5.40
N ARG A 180 2.95 16.25 5.30
CA ARG A 180 4.15 16.75 5.98
C ARG A 180 4.46 18.20 5.64
N ARG A 181 4.33 18.58 4.37
CA ARG A 181 4.50 19.96 3.93
C ARG A 181 3.48 20.90 4.59
N CYS A 182 2.23 20.50 4.65
CA CYS A 182 1.18 21.30 5.30
C CYS A 182 1.38 21.38 6.81
N ASP A 183 1.77 20.30 7.46
CA ASP A 183 1.98 20.24 8.90
C ASP A 183 3.23 21.04 9.35
N ALA A 184 4.26 21.09 8.53
CA ALA A 184 5.46 21.90 8.78
C ALA A 184 5.16 23.42 8.87
N ASP A 185 4.12 23.89 8.18
CA ASP A 185 3.62 25.28 8.23
C ASP A 185 2.20 25.33 8.83
N LYS A 186 1.95 24.58 9.89
CA LYS A 186 0.62 24.42 10.49
C LYS A 186 0.01 25.73 11.01
N ALA A 187 0.82 26.65 11.48
CA ALA A 187 0.37 27.97 11.95
C ALA A 187 0.12 28.97 10.83
N GLY A 188 0.55 28.67 9.60
CA GLY A 188 0.45 29.54 8.42
C GLY A 188 -0.44 28.98 7.32
N ALA A 189 0.01 29.18 6.10
CA ALA A 189 -0.71 28.78 4.88
C ALA A 189 -0.89 27.27 4.78
N GLY A 190 0.06 26.46 5.27
CA GLY A 190 0.02 25.02 5.28
C GLY A 190 -1.13 24.48 6.13
N GLY A 191 -1.40 25.06 7.31
CA GLY A 191 -2.54 24.68 8.14
C GLY A 191 -3.88 24.94 7.45
N ALA A 192 -4.01 26.11 6.79
CA ALA A 192 -5.21 26.43 6.01
C ALA A 192 -5.39 25.50 4.80
N GLU A 193 -4.29 25.10 4.14
CA GLU A 193 -4.32 24.12 3.06
C GLU A 193 -4.78 22.75 3.56
N LEU A 194 -4.25 22.29 4.70
CA LEU A 194 -4.63 21.03 5.31
C LEU A 194 -6.13 20.96 5.65
N GLU A 195 -6.67 22.04 6.21
CA GLU A 195 -8.10 22.10 6.52
C GLU A 195 -8.96 22.11 5.24
N ARG A 196 -8.56 22.80 4.18
CA ARG A 196 -9.24 22.72 2.87
C ARG A 196 -9.20 21.31 2.31
N ALA A 197 -8.04 20.64 2.38
CA ALA A 197 -7.89 19.25 1.94
C ALA A 197 -8.83 18.31 2.70
N LYS A 198 -8.90 18.43 4.02
CA LYS A 198 -9.81 17.63 4.86
C LYS A 198 -11.29 17.88 4.54
N GLN A 199 -11.68 19.12 4.30
CA GLN A 199 -13.04 19.43 3.88
C GLN A 199 -13.36 18.87 2.48
N ALA A 200 -12.41 18.92 1.55
CA ALA A 200 -12.55 18.32 0.24
C ALA A 200 -12.78 16.80 0.33
N LEU A 201 -12.05 16.11 1.21
CA LEU A 201 -12.22 14.67 1.46
C LEU A 201 -13.62 14.31 1.97
N LEU A 202 -14.19 15.12 2.88
CA LEU A 202 -15.55 14.92 3.38
C LEU A 202 -16.63 15.17 2.33
N ASN A 203 -16.41 16.16 1.46
CA ASN A 203 -17.39 16.62 0.48
C ASN A 203 -17.38 15.80 -0.81
N ALA A 204 -16.22 15.20 -1.14
CA ALA A 204 -16.11 14.39 -2.35
C ALA A 204 -16.96 13.11 -2.26
N PRO A 205 -17.75 12.79 -3.30
CA PRO A 205 -18.53 11.56 -3.31
C PRO A 205 -17.60 10.33 -3.25
N PRO A 206 -17.91 9.32 -2.42
CA PRO A 206 -17.12 8.10 -2.38
C PRO A 206 -17.33 7.28 -3.65
N GLU A 207 -16.25 6.76 -4.21
CA GLU A 207 -16.32 5.74 -5.25
C GLU A 207 -16.32 4.34 -4.61
N PRO A 208 -17.11 3.40 -5.16
CA PRO A 208 -17.10 2.04 -4.65
C PRO A 208 -15.77 1.37 -5.01
N SER A 209 -15.10 0.76 -4.01
CA SER A 209 -13.90 -0.06 -4.21
C SER A 209 -14.19 -1.27 -5.10
N PHE A 210 -13.11 -1.94 -5.58
CA PHE A 210 -13.23 -3.17 -6.35
C PHE A 210 -14.09 -4.22 -5.63
N ALA A 211 -13.85 -4.44 -4.33
CA ALA A 211 -14.62 -5.37 -3.50
C ALA A 211 -16.10 -4.98 -3.34
N LYS A 212 -16.44 -3.70 -3.42
CA LYS A 212 -17.85 -3.27 -3.42
C LYS A 212 -18.52 -3.49 -4.77
N LYS A 213 -17.78 -3.30 -5.88
CA LYS A 213 -18.25 -3.56 -7.25
C LYS A 213 -18.35 -5.06 -7.53
N ASN A 214 -17.40 -5.83 -6.99
CA ASN A 214 -17.24 -7.27 -7.20
C ASN A 214 -17.15 -7.98 -5.84
N PRO A 215 -18.28 -8.28 -5.16
CA PRO A 215 -18.24 -8.97 -3.87
C PRO A 215 -17.61 -10.37 -3.93
N SER A 216 -17.71 -11.01 -5.11
CA SER A 216 -16.98 -12.22 -5.48
C SER A 216 -16.35 -12.01 -6.85
N PHE A 217 -15.12 -12.50 -7.03
CA PHE A 217 -14.40 -12.46 -8.31
C PHE A 217 -13.68 -13.80 -8.54
N GLU A 218 -13.90 -14.43 -9.69
CA GLU A 218 -13.37 -15.77 -10.01
C GLU A 218 -13.59 -16.79 -8.88
N GLY A 219 -14.78 -16.76 -8.25
CA GLY A 219 -15.12 -17.63 -7.12
C GLY A 219 -14.52 -17.23 -5.77
N CYS A 220 -13.65 -16.22 -5.72
CA CYS A 220 -13.03 -15.76 -4.49
C CYS A 220 -13.87 -14.65 -3.83
N CYS A 221 -14.06 -14.71 -2.53
CA CYS A 221 -14.63 -13.63 -1.74
C CYS A 221 -13.69 -12.43 -1.70
N MET A 222 -14.19 -11.24 -2.02
CA MET A 222 -13.40 -10.00 -2.04
C MET A 222 -13.45 -9.24 -0.70
N GLY A 223 -13.99 -9.85 0.36
CA GLY A 223 -13.98 -9.26 1.69
C GLY A 223 -14.92 -8.05 1.87
N ASN A 224 -16.00 -7.97 1.09
CA ASN A 224 -17.00 -6.95 1.32
C ASN A 224 -17.81 -7.29 2.58
N ARG A 225 -17.56 -6.56 3.68
CA ARG A 225 -18.19 -6.81 4.99
C ARG A 225 -19.73 -6.87 4.97
N LYS A 226 -20.38 -6.22 3.99
CA LYS A 226 -21.85 -6.19 3.89
C LYS A 226 -22.45 -7.43 3.23
N THR A 227 -21.67 -8.11 2.38
CA THR A 227 -22.15 -9.19 1.52
C THR A 227 -21.34 -10.47 1.64
N CYS A 228 -20.27 -10.46 2.43
CA CYS A 228 -19.41 -11.62 2.62
C CYS A 228 -20.16 -12.74 3.35
N THR A 229 -20.14 -13.93 2.76
CA THR A 229 -20.74 -15.17 3.30
C THR A 229 -19.74 -16.32 3.43
N CYS A 230 -18.44 -16.07 3.17
CA CYS A 230 -17.44 -17.14 3.20
C CYS A 230 -17.12 -17.66 4.61
N GLY A 231 -17.56 -16.96 5.66
CA GLY A 231 -17.36 -17.39 7.05
C GLY A 231 -15.96 -17.07 7.62
N ALA A 232 -15.02 -16.60 6.81
CA ALA A 232 -13.70 -16.21 7.29
C ALA A 232 -13.78 -14.96 8.18
N PRO A 233 -13.00 -14.89 9.28
CA PRO A 233 -13.02 -13.74 10.17
C PRO A 233 -12.45 -12.49 9.48
N PHE A 234 -13.08 -11.34 9.73
CA PHE A 234 -12.51 -10.06 9.39
C PHE A 234 -11.59 -9.62 10.53
N PHE A 235 -10.30 -9.55 10.25
CA PHE A 235 -9.38 -8.90 11.16
C PHE A 235 -9.62 -7.38 11.10
N GLY A 236 -9.86 -6.78 12.27
CA GLY A 236 -10.22 -5.39 12.46
C GLY A 236 -9.08 -4.43 12.21
#